data_879d3e4cc87add750d3234740e18b45d
#
_entry.id   879d3e4cc87add750d3234740e18b45d
#
_cell.length_a   1.000
_cell.length_b   1.000
_cell.length_c   1.000
_cell.angle_alpha   90.00
_cell.angle_beta   90.00
_cell.angle_gamma   90.00
#
_symmetry.space_group_name_H-M   'P 1'
#
loop_
_entity.id
_entity.type
_entity.pdbx_description
1 polymer ?
#
loop_
_entity_poly.entity_id
_entity_poly.type
_entity_poly.pdbx_seq_one_letter_code
_entity_poly.pdbx_strand_id
1 'polypeptide(L)'
;MLYVADWKDENNGGISFTDYDVKRATVRLLNPNMLSVCCDKFPENALPIKKRRFSQQCECVLFPHEEADVVGNWLLFTETKYAKDEIKARDERNNYPQKMVGQIEATVEYFRNKGILEENKVVYAIVSFPMLDNYDAWFDQNLIHEALAKHRIIVRATNQAKILSKQVIQL
;
A
#
# COMPACT_ATOMS: atom_id res chain seq x y z
N MET A 1 11.95 -9.37 -10.47
CA MET A 1 11.62 -8.36 -9.44
C MET A 1 10.63 -7.40 -10.03
N LEU A 2 9.63 -6.95 -9.27
CA LEU A 2 8.72 -5.90 -9.70
C LEU A 2 8.85 -4.71 -8.75
N TYR A 3 8.65 -3.51 -9.26
CA TYR A 3 8.89 -2.26 -8.53
C TYR A 3 7.71 -1.32 -8.64
N VAL A 4 7.28 -0.78 -7.51
CA VAL A 4 6.34 0.35 -7.45
C VAL A 4 7.13 1.58 -7.04
N ALA A 5 6.90 2.72 -7.68
CA ALA A 5 7.47 4.00 -7.27
C ALA A 5 6.46 5.12 -7.49
N ASP A 6 6.42 6.07 -6.56
CA ASP A 6 5.64 7.30 -6.68
C ASP A 6 6.54 8.44 -7.16
N TRP A 7 6.14 9.12 -8.21
CA TRP A 7 6.83 10.23 -8.85
C TRP A 7 6.11 11.57 -8.68
N LYS A 8 5.15 11.66 -7.76
CA LYS A 8 4.33 12.88 -7.59
C LYS A 8 5.17 14.12 -7.35
N ASP A 9 6.25 14.01 -6.59
CA ASP A 9 7.16 15.12 -6.29
C ASP A 9 8.16 15.40 -7.43
N GLU A 10 8.17 14.58 -8.47
CA GLU A 10 9.06 14.71 -9.62
C GLU A 10 8.25 14.76 -10.91
N ASN A 11 8.27 15.90 -11.59
CA ASN A 11 7.67 16.12 -12.92
C ASN A 11 6.16 15.82 -13.03
N ASN A 12 5.38 15.93 -11.95
CA ASN A 12 3.98 15.51 -11.89
C ASN A 12 3.77 14.04 -12.35
N GLY A 13 4.79 13.21 -12.21
CA GLY A 13 4.72 11.79 -12.48
C GLY A 13 3.77 11.12 -11.49
N GLY A 14 2.97 10.18 -11.98
CA GLY A 14 2.14 9.33 -11.11
C GLY A 14 2.93 8.13 -10.59
N ILE A 15 2.19 7.13 -10.11
CA ILE A 15 2.76 5.87 -9.67
C ILE A 15 3.20 5.06 -10.90
N SER A 16 4.43 4.55 -10.89
CA SER A 16 4.92 3.57 -11.86
C SER A 16 4.91 2.16 -11.30
N PHE A 17 4.68 1.18 -12.16
CA PHE A 17 4.82 -0.25 -11.86
C PHE A 17 5.62 -0.88 -12.98
N THR A 18 6.81 -1.40 -12.68
CA THR A 18 7.80 -1.82 -13.67
C THR A 18 8.56 -3.08 -13.24
N ASP A 19 9.24 -3.72 -14.16
CA ASP A 19 10.15 -4.86 -13.93
C ASP A 19 11.64 -4.48 -13.94
N TYR A 20 11.96 -3.23 -14.21
CA TYR A 20 13.33 -2.70 -14.11
C TYR A 20 13.57 -1.98 -12.78
N ASP A 21 14.83 -2.01 -12.31
CA ASP A 21 15.20 -1.46 -11.02
C ASP A 21 14.94 0.05 -10.91
N VAL A 22 14.27 0.41 -9.83
CA VAL A 22 13.99 1.81 -9.49
C VAL A 22 14.59 2.09 -8.11
N LYS A 23 15.62 2.92 -8.06
CA LYS A 23 16.33 3.24 -6.79
C LYS A 23 15.43 3.75 -5.67
N ARG A 24 14.33 4.43 -6.03
CA ARG A 24 13.33 4.99 -5.11
C ARG A 24 12.07 4.14 -5.02
N ALA A 25 12.19 2.84 -5.26
CA ALA A 25 11.02 1.98 -5.22
C ALA A 25 10.35 2.03 -3.85
N THR A 26 9.07 2.38 -3.86
CA THR A 26 8.15 2.31 -2.72
C THR A 26 8.06 0.90 -2.20
N VAL A 27 7.88 -0.03 -3.14
CA VAL A 27 7.78 -1.46 -2.89
C VAL A 27 8.61 -2.21 -3.91
N ARG A 28 9.36 -3.20 -3.42
CA ARG A 28 10.08 -4.19 -4.21
C ARG A 28 9.43 -5.55 -3.99
N LEU A 29 8.87 -6.12 -5.06
CA LEU A 29 8.24 -7.43 -5.01
C LEU A 29 9.18 -8.49 -5.59
N LEU A 30 9.68 -9.38 -4.74
CA LEU A 30 10.36 -10.57 -5.19
C LEU A 30 9.32 -11.56 -5.74
N ASN A 31 9.37 -11.82 -7.04
CA ASN A 31 8.43 -12.66 -7.78
C ASN A 31 9.17 -13.83 -8.47
N PRO A 32 9.65 -14.83 -7.72
CA PRO A 32 10.47 -15.90 -8.25
C PRO A 32 9.74 -16.79 -9.26
N ASN A 33 8.43 -16.88 -9.11
CA ASN A 33 7.57 -17.72 -9.96
C ASN A 33 7.02 -16.97 -11.19
N MET A 34 7.46 -15.73 -11.42
CA MET A 34 7.07 -14.89 -12.56
C MET A 34 5.54 -14.77 -12.72
N LEU A 35 4.80 -14.75 -11.61
CA LEU A 35 3.35 -14.55 -11.63
C LEU A 35 3.01 -13.19 -12.23
N SER A 36 1.97 -13.16 -13.04
CA SER A 36 1.42 -11.91 -13.54
C SER A 36 0.76 -11.14 -12.39
N VAL A 37 1.14 -9.87 -12.23
CA VAL A 37 0.64 -8.98 -11.17
C VAL A 37 0.08 -7.72 -11.78
N CYS A 38 -1.09 -7.33 -11.33
CA CYS A 38 -1.74 -6.06 -11.66
C CYS A 38 -1.44 -5.00 -10.59
N CYS A 39 -1.49 -3.74 -11.01
CA CYS A 39 -1.36 -2.59 -10.13
C CYS A 39 -2.43 -1.56 -10.50
N ASP A 40 -3.45 -1.42 -9.65
CA ASP A 40 -4.44 -0.36 -9.78
C ASP A 40 -3.97 0.86 -8.98
N LYS A 41 -3.73 1.94 -9.69
CA LYS A 41 -3.19 3.21 -9.17
C LYS A 41 -4.34 4.16 -8.86
N PHE A 42 -4.24 4.86 -7.73
CA PHE A 42 -5.24 5.83 -7.32
C PHE A 42 -4.75 7.26 -7.59
N PRO A 43 -5.15 7.88 -8.71
CA PRO A 43 -4.91 9.29 -8.92
C PRO A 43 -5.61 10.11 -7.84
N GLU A 44 -5.21 11.36 -7.67
CA GLU A 44 -5.81 12.24 -6.68
C GLU A 44 -7.34 12.29 -6.82
N ASN A 45 -8.05 12.16 -5.71
CA ASN A 45 -9.52 12.14 -5.68
C ASN A 45 -10.16 10.97 -6.47
N ALA A 46 -9.50 9.81 -6.52
CA ALA A 46 -10.02 8.63 -7.21
C ALA A 46 -11.25 7.99 -6.53
N LEU A 47 -11.44 8.20 -5.23
CA LEU A 47 -12.45 7.50 -4.42
C LEU A 47 -13.62 8.43 -4.01
N PRO A 48 -14.62 8.69 -4.87
CA PRO A 48 -15.70 9.62 -4.55
C PRO A 48 -16.70 9.01 -3.56
N ILE A 49 -16.97 9.74 -2.47
CA ILE A 49 -18.02 9.41 -1.48
C ILE A 49 -19.35 10.09 -1.86
N LYS A 50 -19.28 11.38 -2.16
CA LYS A 50 -20.43 12.24 -2.55
C LYS A 50 -19.92 13.29 -3.55
N LYS A 51 -20.87 14.08 -4.10
CA LYS A 51 -20.50 15.21 -4.96
C LYS A 51 -19.47 16.11 -4.27
N ARG A 52 -18.30 16.27 -4.86
CA ARG A 52 -17.14 17.06 -4.38
C ARG A 52 -16.55 16.61 -3.03
N ARG A 53 -16.83 15.37 -2.60
CA ARG A 53 -16.22 14.79 -1.40
C ARG A 53 -15.62 13.43 -1.72
N PHE A 54 -14.35 13.26 -1.38
CA PHE A 54 -13.57 12.07 -1.67
C PHE A 54 -13.07 11.42 -0.37
N SER A 55 -12.88 10.11 -0.39
CA SER A 55 -12.19 9.39 0.68
C SER A 55 -10.71 9.75 0.68
N GLN A 56 -10.08 9.65 1.84
CA GLN A 56 -8.64 9.49 1.87
C GLN A 56 -8.30 8.18 1.15
N GLN A 57 -7.13 8.14 0.53
CA GLN A 57 -6.72 6.98 -0.27
C GLN A 57 -5.23 6.74 -0.18
N CYS A 58 -4.83 5.49 -0.23
CA CYS A 58 -3.46 5.07 -0.44
C CYS A 58 -3.06 5.22 -1.93
N GLU A 59 -1.83 4.89 -2.26
CA GLU A 59 -1.30 5.12 -3.62
C GLU A 59 -1.80 4.12 -4.64
N CYS A 60 -1.78 2.84 -4.30
CA CYS A 60 -2.23 1.78 -5.20
C CYS A 60 -2.57 0.49 -4.46
N VAL A 61 -3.20 -0.43 -5.19
CA VAL A 61 -3.37 -1.83 -4.79
C VAL A 61 -2.75 -2.75 -5.83
N LEU A 62 -2.04 -3.77 -5.35
CA LEU A 62 -1.41 -4.83 -6.15
C LEU A 62 -2.13 -6.14 -5.90
N PHE A 63 -2.29 -6.94 -6.95
CA PHE A 63 -2.95 -8.24 -6.89
C PHE A 63 -2.49 -9.15 -8.04
N PRO A 64 -2.59 -10.48 -7.90
CA PRO A 64 -2.33 -11.41 -8.99
C PRO A 64 -3.31 -11.20 -10.13
N HIS A 65 -2.81 -11.20 -11.38
CA HIS A 65 -3.68 -11.17 -12.55
C HIS A 65 -4.40 -12.52 -12.73
N GLU A 66 -5.72 -12.49 -12.86
CA GLU A 66 -6.53 -13.68 -13.19
C GLU A 66 -7.64 -13.34 -14.18
N GLU A 67 -7.96 -14.32 -15.06
CA GLU A 67 -9.04 -14.20 -16.05
C GLU A 67 -10.43 -14.52 -15.49
N ALA A 68 -10.53 -15.08 -14.27
CA ALA A 68 -11.79 -15.43 -13.60
C ALA A 68 -11.65 -15.60 -12.09
N ASP A 69 -12.69 -15.17 -11.37
CA ASP A 69 -12.99 -15.33 -9.94
C ASP A 69 -11.81 -15.29 -8.94
N VAL A 70 -11.61 -14.14 -8.38
CA VAL A 70 -10.49 -13.77 -7.48
C VAL A 70 -10.72 -14.15 -6.02
N VAL A 71 -11.52 -15.18 -5.74
CA VAL A 71 -11.72 -15.65 -4.36
C VAL A 71 -10.43 -16.30 -3.86
N GLY A 72 -9.80 -15.70 -2.83
CA GLY A 72 -8.62 -16.25 -2.18
C GLY A 72 -7.29 -15.56 -2.54
N ASN A 73 -7.23 -14.71 -3.56
CA ASN A 73 -5.99 -14.01 -3.92
C ASN A 73 -5.64 -12.93 -2.91
N TRP A 74 -4.32 -12.70 -2.72
CA TRP A 74 -3.85 -11.60 -1.90
C TRP A 74 -4.13 -10.24 -2.57
N LEU A 75 -4.39 -9.24 -1.74
CA LEU A 75 -4.41 -7.83 -2.12
C LEU A 75 -3.39 -7.10 -1.26
N LEU A 76 -2.52 -6.31 -1.89
CA LEU A 76 -1.49 -5.53 -1.21
C LEU A 76 -1.68 -4.05 -1.49
N PHE A 77 -2.13 -3.32 -0.48
CA PHE A 77 -2.25 -1.87 -0.51
C PHE A 77 -0.92 -1.22 -0.17
N THR A 78 -0.58 -0.10 -0.79
CA THR A 78 0.69 0.58 -0.55
C THR A 78 0.50 2.06 -0.28
N GLU A 79 1.25 2.57 0.69
CA GLU A 79 1.34 4.00 1.00
C GLU A 79 2.78 4.40 1.30
N THR A 80 3.21 5.56 0.80
CA THR A 80 4.61 5.99 0.85
C THR A 80 4.74 7.42 1.33
N LYS A 81 5.84 7.70 2.02
CA LYS A 81 6.30 9.07 2.26
C LYS A 81 7.77 9.20 1.88
N TYR A 82 8.08 10.12 0.98
CA TYR A 82 9.44 10.43 0.55
C TYR A 82 10.07 11.49 1.46
N ALA A 83 10.23 11.16 2.74
CA ALA A 83 10.99 11.98 3.66
C ALA A 83 12.49 11.72 3.45
N LYS A 84 13.28 12.78 3.25
CA LYS A 84 14.74 12.70 3.13
C LYS A 84 15.46 12.94 4.46
N ASP A 85 14.73 13.38 5.46
CA ASP A 85 15.23 13.79 6.78
C ASP A 85 14.44 13.01 7.84
N GLU A 86 15.17 12.17 8.57
CA GLU A 86 14.59 11.33 9.62
C GLU A 86 13.94 12.16 10.74
N ILE A 87 14.56 13.28 11.14
CA ILE A 87 14.03 14.15 12.20
C ILE A 87 12.66 14.69 11.80
N LYS A 88 12.52 15.14 10.55
CA LYS A 88 11.24 15.62 10.03
C LYS A 88 10.22 14.51 9.85
N ALA A 89 10.69 13.32 9.45
CA ALA A 89 9.81 12.17 9.29
C ALA A 89 9.22 11.70 10.63
N ARG A 90 9.99 11.81 11.71
CA ARG A 90 9.59 11.43 13.07
C ARG A 90 8.87 12.54 13.85
N ASP A 91 8.80 13.76 13.32
CA ASP A 91 8.13 14.88 13.98
C ASP A 91 6.64 14.52 14.21
N GLU A 92 6.24 14.49 15.48
CA GLU A 92 4.87 14.15 15.90
C GLU A 92 3.80 15.03 15.24
N ARG A 93 4.14 16.27 14.88
CA ARG A 93 3.25 17.18 14.16
C ARG A 93 2.89 16.67 12.76
N ASN A 94 3.79 15.91 12.13
CA ASN A 94 3.55 15.29 10.83
C ASN A 94 2.66 14.05 10.95
N ASN A 95 2.83 13.30 12.03
CA ASN A 95 2.07 12.09 12.35
C ASN A 95 1.94 11.13 11.14
N TYR A 96 3.05 10.90 10.44
CA TYR A 96 3.05 10.09 9.22
C TYR A 96 2.57 8.66 9.41
N PRO A 97 2.98 7.91 10.46
CA PRO A 97 2.51 6.54 10.65
C PRO A 97 0.99 6.43 10.68
N GLN A 98 0.32 7.25 11.50
CA GLN A 98 -1.14 7.26 11.60
C GLN A 98 -1.81 7.70 10.30
N LYS A 99 -1.25 8.70 9.62
CA LYS A 99 -1.79 9.15 8.33
C LYS A 99 -1.68 8.07 7.25
N MET A 100 -0.55 7.36 7.18
CA MET A 100 -0.33 6.31 6.18
C MET A 100 -1.25 5.12 6.42
N VAL A 101 -1.34 4.64 7.64
CA VAL A 101 -2.27 3.56 8.00
C VAL A 101 -3.71 4.00 7.76
N GLY A 102 -4.09 5.20 8.20
CA GLY A 102 -5.43 5.74 7.99
C GLY A 102 -5.84 5.90 6.52
N GLN A 103 -4.91 6.23 5.62
CA GLN A 103 -5.17 6.27 4.17
C GLN A 103 -5.47 4.86 3.61
N ILE A 104 -4.74 3.85 4.07
CA ILE A 104 -4.99 2.45 3.72
C ILE A 104 -6.34 1.98 4.25
N GLU A 105 -6.62 2.23 5.54
CA GLU A 105 -7.91 1.88 6.17
C GLU A 105 -9.09 2.50 5.42
N ALA A 106 -9.00 3.79 5.12
CA ALA A 106 -10.04 4.50 4.38
C ALA A 106 -10.26 3.93 2.96
N THR A 107 -9.19 3.49 2.29
CA THR A 107 -9.27 2.85 0.97
C THR A 107 -9.95 1.48 1.06
N VAL A 108 -9.54 0.65 2.02
CA VAL A 108 -10.10 -0.69 2.25
C VAL A 108 -11.59 -0.59 2.61
N GLU A 109 -11.94 0.34 3.52
CA GLU A 109 -13.32 0.59 3.91
C GLU A 109 -14.18 1.08 2.73
N TYR A 110 -13.63 1.98 1.90
CA TYR A 110 -14.31 2.41 0.67
C TYR A 110 -14.62 1.22 -0.24
N PHE A 111 -13.67 0.31 -0.45
CA PHE A 111 -13.85 -0.87 -1.29
C PHE A 111 -14.91 -1.82 -0.73
N ARG A 112 -14.95 -2.02 0.58
CA ARG A 112 -16.00 -2.81 1.25
C ARG A 112 -17.37 -2.18 1.10
N ASN A 113 -17.49 -0.89 1.37
CA ASN A 113 -18.74 -0.14 1.23
C ASN A 113 -19.28 -0.12 -0.22
N LYS A 114 -18.41 -0.32 -1.21
CA LYS A 114 -18.78 -0.45 -2.61
C LYS A 114 -19.03 -1.89 -3.08
N GLY A 115 -18.84 -2.86 -2.19
CA GLY A 115 -18.95 -4.29 -2.54
C GLY A 115 -17.85 -4.80 -3.46
N ILE A 116 -16.74 -4.04 -3.60
CA ILE A 116 -15.56 -4.45 -4.38
C ILE A 116 -14.71 -5.44 -3.59
N LEU A 117 -14.72 -5.33 -2.29
CA LEU A 117 -13.97 -6.16 -1.35
C LEU A 117 -14.92 -6.77 -0.33
N GLU A 118 -14.80 -8.07 -0.11
CA GLU A 118 -15.59 -8.78 0.91
C GLU A 118 -15.22 -8.30 2.32
N GLU A 119 -16.25 -8.17 3.19
CA GLU A 119 -16.11 -7.73 4.59
C GLU A 119 -15.08 -8.55 5.38
N ASN A 120 -15.08 -9.87 5.15
CA ASN A 120 -14.25 -10.81 5.92
C ASN A 120 -12.88 -11.05 5.32
N LYS A 121 -12.60 -10.52 4.14
CA LYS A 121 -11.30 -10.73 3.48
C LYS A 121 -10.19 -10.01 4.24
N VAL A 122 -9.15 -10.77 4.60
CA VAL A 122 -7.90 -10.22 5.11
C VAL A 122 -7.10 -9.67 3.93
N VAL A 123 -6.59 -8.45 4.06
CA VAL A 123 -5.74 -7.81 3.07
C VAL A 123 -4.40 -7.42 3.68
N TYR A 124 -3.41 -7.19 2.84
CA TYR A 124 -2.06 -6.81 3.23
C TYR A 124 -1.81 -5.35 2.92
N ALA A 125 -0.93 -4.73 3.70
CA ALA A 125 -0.52 -3.35 3.48
C ALA A 125 0.96 -3.13 3.75
N ILE A 126 1.59 -2.36 2.89
CA ILE A 126 2.94 -1.83 3.07
C ILE A 126 2.86 -0.32 3.28
N VAL A 127 3.49 0.15 4.35
CA VAL A 127 3.79 1.56 4.60
C VAL A 127 5.31 1.74 4.50
N SER A 128 5.75 2.67 3.65
CA SER A 128 7.16 2.75 3.25
C SER A 128 7.72 4.17 3.29
N PHE A 129 8.97 4.29 3.78
CA PHE A 129 9.82 5.46 3.64
C PHE A 129 11.06 5.07 2.82
N PRO A 130 10.99 5.04 1.48
CA PRO A 130 12.03 4.44 0.64
C PRO A 130 13.37 5.17 0.67
N MET A 131 13.43 6.37 1.28
CA MET A 131 14.64 7.17 1.44
C MET A 131 15.25 7.07 2.84
N LEU A 132 14.67 6.27 3.73
CA LEU A 132 15.09 6.14 5.12
C LEU A 132 15.25 4.67 5.49
N ASP A 133 16.16 4.40 6.43
CA ASP A 133 16.39 3.07 6.99
C ASP A 133 15.74 2.95 8.37
N ASN A 134 15.48 1.71 8.81
CA ASN A 134 15.04 1.37 10.17
C ASN A 134 13.79 2.13 10.68
N TYR A 135 12.87 2.43 9.78
CA TYR A 135 11.64 3.18 10.10
C TYR A 135 10.51 2.31 10.66
N ASP A 136 10.64 1.01 10.63
CA ASP A 136 9.66 0.04 11.14
C ASP A 136 9.32 0.28 12.63
N ALA A 137 10.31 0.63 13.43
CA ALA A 137 10.15 0.95 14.85
C ALA A 137 9.32 2.24 15.11
N TRP A 138 9.03 3.06 14.09
CA TRP A 138 8.24 4.27 14.24
C TRP A 138 6.73 3.99 14.25
N PHE A 139 6.33 2.80 13.80
CA PHE A 139 4.95 2.39 13.77
C PHE A 139 4.57 1.72 15.09
N ASP A 140 3.67 2.36 15.83
CA ASP A 140 3.14 1.83 17.08
C ASP A 140 2.47 0.47 16.83
N GLN A 141 2.82 -0.52 17.64
CA GLN A 141 2.24 -1.85 17.56
C GLN A 141 0.72 -1.84 17.80
N ASN A 142 0.21 -0.91 18.62
CA ASN A 142 -1.22 -0.75 18.80
C ASN A 142 -1.91 -0.31 17.52
N LEU A 143 -1.32 0.63 16.78
CA LEU A 143 -1.84 1.07 15.48
C LEU A 143 -1.95 -0.10 14.49
N ILE A 144 -0.90 -0.93 14.41
CA ILE A 144 -0.86 -2.11 13.54
C ILE A 144 -1.88 -3.16 13.98
N HIS A 145 -1.99 -3.41 15.31
CA HIS A 145 -2.96 -4.36 15.84
C HIS A 145 -4.40 -3.90 15.64
N GLU A 146 -4.67 -2.61 15.77
CA GLU A 146 -6.00 -2.05 15.51
C GLU A 146 -6.41 -2.18 14.03
N ALA A 147 -5.50 -1.94 13.10
CA ALA A 147 -5.76 -2.14 11.68
C ALA A 147 -6.15 -3.60 11.38
N LEU A 148 -5.48 -4.57 12.01
CA LEU A 148 -5.86 -5.98 11.88
C LEU A 148 -7.20 -6.30 12.55
N ALA A 149 -7.39 -5.87 13.79
CA ALA A 149 -8.58 -6.21 14.59
C ALA A 149 -9.86 -5.58 14.04
N LYS A 150 -9.81 -4.29 13.64
CA LYS A 150 -10.98 -3.54 13.18
C LYS A 150 -11.20 -3.67 11.67
N HIS A 151 -10.13 -3.66 10.89
CA HIS A 151 -10.20 -3.56 9.43
C HIS A 151 -9.62 -4.77 8.70
N ARG A 152 -9.21 -5.82 9.41
CA ARG A 152 -8.60 -7.05 8.82
C ARG A 152 -7.45 -6.74 7.86
N ILE A 153 -6.61 -5.77 8.22
CA ILE A 153 -5.46 -5.33 7.43
C ILE A 153 -4.18 -5.75 8.14
N ILE A 154 -3.36 -6.57 7.50
CA ILE A 154 -2.01 -6.91 7.99
C ILE A 154 -1.06 -5.83 7.48
N VAL A 155 -0.70 -4.89 8.33
CA VAL A 155 0.22 -3.79 8.00
C VAL A 155 1.66 -4.18 8.31
N ARG A 156 2.59 -3.83 7.41
CA ARG A 156 4.04 -3.88 7.66
C ARG A 156 4.71 -2.59 7.21
N ALA A 157 5.58 -2.08 8.07
CA ALA A 157 6.47 -0.98 7.75
C ALA A 157 7.73 -1.55 7.07
N THR A 158 7.69 -1.65 5.77
CA THR A 158 8.75 -2.24 4.93
C THR A 158 8.63 -1.72 3.51
N ASN A 159 9.65 -1.94 2.70
CA ASN A 159 9.61 -1.71 1.26
C ASN A 159 9.79 -3.01 0.44
N GLN A 160 9.62 -4.17 1.06
CA GLN A 160 9.84 -5.46 0.39
C GLN A 160 8.68 -6.41 0.68
N ALA A 161 8.34 -7.21 -0.33
CA ALA A 161 7.46 -8.35 -0.20
C ALA A 161 7.90 -9.48 -1.14
N LYS A 162 7.51 -10.71 -0.82
CA LYS A 162 7.79 -11.89 -1.65
C LYS A 162 6.48 -12.57 -2.03
N ILE A 163 6.28 -12.73 -3.33
CA ILE A 163 5.14 -13.45 -3.89
C ILE A 163 5.50 -14.93 -3.91
N LEU A 164 4.75 -15.74 -3.17
CA LEU A 164 4.93 -17.19 -3.13
C LEU A 164 3.95 -17.91 -4.08
N SER A 165 2.71 -17.45 -4.13
CA SER A 165 1.67 -17.93 -5.05
C SER A 165 0.62 -16.85 -5.28
N LYS A 166 -0.43 -17.14 -6.03
CA LYS A 166 -1.58 -16.22 -6.18
C LYS A 166 -2.35 -16.01 -4.86
N GLN A 167 -2.27 -16.93 -3.93
CA GLN A 167 -2.96 -16.88 -2.64
C GLN A 167 -2.05 -16.42 -1.51
N VAL A 168 -0.72 -16.47 -1.69
CA VAL A 168 0.24 -16.25 -0.61
C VAL A 168 1.28 -15.19 -0.98
N ILE A 169 1.30 -14.12 -0.20
CA ILE A 169 2.33 -13.09 -0.19
C ILE A 169 2.95 -13.03 1.21
N GLN A 170 4.24 -12.83 1.28
CA GLN A 170 5.02 -12.65 2.51
C GLN A 170 5.53 -11.20 2.56
N LEU A 171 5.23 -10.50 3.66
CA LEU A 171 5.73 -9.16 3.97
C LEU A 171 6.89 -9.22 4.95
#